data_7e5f872b673d188af0cf7643117164af
#
_entry.id   7e5f872b673d188af0cf7643117164af
#
_cell.length_a   1.000
_cell.length_b   1.000
_cell.length_c   1.000
_cell.angle_alpha   90.00
_cell.angle_beta   90.00
_cell.angle_gamma   90.00
#
_symmetry.space_group_name_H-M   'P 1'
#
loop_
_entity.id
_entity.type
_entity.pdbx_description
1 polymer ?
#
loop_
_entity_poly.entity_id
_entity_poly.type
_entity_poly.pdbx_seq_one_letter_code
_entity_poly.pdbx_strand_id
1 'polypeptide(L)'
;MDYGILSVIPPLVAILLALVTKQTVFSLFLGLWIGTTIISDWNPIIGFPKMISDFFIPLIGNTWNAGMIMLIVSCGGFVYLIKISGAAKAFGDYASKRVKTRKGAQLTAYFAAFAFIFTEPTLTLGAIMRPITERLRVSRVKLAYICDVMGCPFATLSPITSYSTYAIGLIATQFAMLGITDNPWTTYLKSIPYNFYAMFGMLALFFVIIFNLDIGPMYKAEKRAIETGELIGENDNPMGKYDLDEDTLFKDSNITLASFVIPLLALFATLIAMILWTGKAGENGIGGAFVNSNISLSITTGFLVASIAAGIMGAKAKIFKYADIVPMFCKGVALNSDIPIILVLAWSIGSLTGVMNLKGYLINIVAHYNIAAGLMPAFLFVVGAFVGFSTGSSWGVWAIIMPISLPIAHTFGVPMELMIGASLSGGVFGDHCSPISDTTILASTAAGSDHVEHVKTQLPYSLTVGTSSVIGFLVGGLISPILGLIVAAILIVTALFMFSKIAEKRNGKILGGIQ
;
A
#
# COMPACT_ATOMS: atom_id res chain seq x y z
N MET A 1 34.15 11.12 -5.20
CA MET A 1 34.61 10.71 -6.57
C MET A 1 33.39 10.81 -7.49
N ASP A 2 33.59 11.21 -8.73
CA ASP A 2 32.49 11.22 -9.71
C ASP A 2 32.57 9.94 -10.54
N TYR A 3 31.60 9.06 -10.37
CA TYR A 3 31.51 7.78 -11.10
C TYR A 3 30.75 7.90 -12.42
N GLY A 4 30.26 9.09 -12.77
CA GLY A 4 29.52 9.32 -14.02
C GLY A 4 28.39 8.32 -14.23
N ILE A 5 28.35 7.71 -15.43
CA ILE A 5 27.32 6.70 -15.80
C ILE A 5 27.31 5.47 -14.86
N LEU A 6 28.44 5.13 -14.23
CA LEU A 6 28.51 3.99 -13.30
C LEU A 6 27.62 4.17 -12.08
N SER A 7 27.32 5.42 -11.71
CA SER A 7 26.41 5.72 -10.59
C SER A 7 24.97 5.28 -10.81
N VAL A 8 24.57 5.10 -12.09
CA VAL A 8 23.23 4.61 -12.46
C VAL A 8 23.14 3.08 -12.40
N ILE A 9 24.28 2.37 -12.49
CA ILE A 9 24.31 0.90 -12.60
C ILE A 9 23.61 0.22 -11.42
N PRO A 10 23.86 0.54 -10.13
CA PRO A 10 23.24 -0.17 -9.01
C PRO A 10 21.70 -0.13 -9.04
N PRO A 11 21.03 1.05 -9.13
CA PRO A 11 19.58 1.08 -9.20
C PRO A 11 19.03 0.50 -10.51
N LEU A 12 19.74 0.66 -11.65
CA LEU A 12 19.30 0.09 -12.92
C LEU A 12 19.34 -1.43 -12.90
N VAL A 13 20.40 -2.03 -12.33
CA VAL A 13 20.49 -3.49 -12.16
C VAL A 13 19.40 -3.98 -11.24
N ALA A 14 19.10 -3.27 -10.14
CA ALA A 14 18.00 -3.62 -9.26
C ALA A 14 16.65 -3.63 -10.01
N ILE A 15 16.38 -2.63 -10.87
CA ILE A 15 15.19 -2.58 -11.71
C ILE A 15 15.14 -3.78 -12.68
N LEU A 16 16.22 -3.97 -13.47
CA LEU A 16 16.27 -5.02 -14.49
C LEU A 16 16.13 -6.42 -13.87
N LEU A 17 16.84 -6.68 -12.76
CA LEU A 17 16.73 -7.95 -12.06
C LEU A 17 15.33 -8.14 -11.44
N ALA A 18 14.71 -7.09 -10.90
CA ALA A 18 13.34 -7.18 -10.39
C ALA A 18 12.35 -7.56 -11.49
N LEU A 19 12.48 -6.99 -12.70
CA LEU A 19 11.65 -7.35 -13.85
C LEU A 19 11.83 -8.82 -14.29
N VAL A 20 13.07 -9.33 -14.24
CA VAL A 20 13.38 -10.70 -14.71
C VAL A 20 13.12 -11.74 -13.63
N THR A 21 13.60 -11.50 -12.40
CA THR A 21 13.54 -12.50 -11.30
C THR A 21 12.23 -12.47 -10.52
N LYS A 22 11.50 -11.33 -10.58
CA LYS A 22 10.31 -11.05 -9.78
C LYS A 22 10.58 -11.10 -8.26
N GLN A 23 11.82 -10.88 -7.84
CA GLN A 23 12.27 -10.95 -6.45
C GLN A 23 12.97 -9.66 -6.04
N THR A 24 12.29 -8.83 -5.25
CA THR A 24 12.78 -7.51 -4.83
C THR A 24 14.03 -7.59 -3.97
N VAL A 25 14.03 -8.44 -2.94
CA VAL A 25 15.17 -8.58 -2.01
C VAL A 25 16.43 -8.98 -2.75
N PHE A 26 16.35 -10.00 -3.61
CA PHE A 26 17.47 -10.46 -4.42
C PHE A 26 18.00 -9.37 -5.37
N SER A 27 17.09 -8.65 -5.99
CA SER A 27 17.41 -7.60 -6.96
C SER A 27 18.12 -6.40 -6.31
N LEU A 28 17.61 -5.93 -5.17
CA LEU A 28 18.23 -4.88 -4.38
C LEU A 28 19.59 -5.31 -3.85
N PHE A 29 19.70 -6.55 -3.34
CA PHE A 29 20.95 -7.10 -2.82
C PHE A 29 22.04 -7.14 -3.90
N LEU A 30 21.73 -7.69 -5.08
CA LEU A 30 22.70 -7.73 -6.19
C LEU A 30 23.04 -6.35 -6.74
N GLY A 31 22.05 -5.45 -6.84
CA GLY A 31 22.30 -4.05 -7.24
C GLY A 31 23.28 -3.36 -6.30
N LEU A 32 23.07 -3.56 -4.99
CA LEU A 32 23.97 -3.01 -3.96
C LEU A 32 25.37 -3.63 -4.03
N TRP A 33 25.47 -4.95 -4.15
CA TRP A 33 26.77 -5.63 -4.24
C TRP A 33 27.55 -5.23 -5.49
N ILE A 34 26.92 -5.08 -6.63
CA ILE A 34 27.55 -4.56 -7.85
C ILE A 34 28.06 -3.13 -7.60
N GLY A 35 27.25 -2.28 -6.97
CA GLY A 35 27.66 -0.92 -6.68
C GLY A 35 28.83 -0.84 -5.71
N THR A 36 28.84 -1.65 -4.65
CA THR A 36 29.98 -1.73 -3.71
C THR A 36 31.20 -2.35 -4.37
N THR A 37 31.05 -3.24 -5.35
CA THR A 37 32.14 -3.75 -6.18
C THR A 37 32.75 -2.63 -7.02
N ILE A 38 31.93 -1.77 -7.64
CA ILE A 38 32.41 -0.63 -8.44
C ILE A 38 33.24 0.32 -7.58
N ILE A 39 32.76 0.72 -6.39
CA ILE A 39 33.48 1.63 -5.48
C ILE A 39 34.69 0.97 -4.79
N SER A 40 34.88 -0.33 -5.01
CA SER A 40 36.03 -1.12 -4.53
C SER A 40 36.96 -1.52 -5.68
N ASP A 41 37.11 -0.64 -6.69
CA ASP A 41 37.97 -0.86 -7.86
C ASP A 41 37.66 -2.17 -8.59
N TRP A 42 36.36 -2.48 -8.76
CA TRP A 42 35.86 -3.69 -9.40
C TRP A 42 36.24 -5.00 -8.69
N ASN A 43 36.54 -4.94 -7.41
CA ASN A 43 36.84 -6.13 -6.61
C ASN A 43 35.60 -6.62 -5.82
N PRO A 44 34.92 -7.71 -6.27
CA PRO A 44 33.71 -8.19 -5.63
C PRO A 44 33.96 -8.80 -4.24
N ILE A 45 35.19 -9.32 -3.99
CA ILE A 45 35.56 -9.90 -2.69
C ILE A 45 35.68 -8.81 -1.62
N ILE A 46 36.22 -7.63 -1.99
CA ILE A 46 36.28 -6.46 -1.11
C ILE A 46 34.91 -5.76 -1.04
N GLY A 47 34.18 -5.69 -2.15
CA GLY A 47 32.87 -5.06 -2.23
C GLY A 47 31.83 -5.71 -1.31
N PHE A 48 31.88 -7.03 -1.13
CA PHE A 48 30.94 -7.75 -0.29
C PHE A 48 31.00 -7.36 1.21
N PRO A 49 32.13 -7.45 1.91
CA PRO A 49 32.21 -7.00 3.31
C PRO A 49 31.96 -5.49 3.43
N LYS A 50 32.37 -4.65 2.46
CA LYS A 50 32.08 -3.21 2.47
C LYS A 50 30.58 -2.93 2.41
N MET A 51 29.80 -3.73 1.70
CA MET A 51 28.34 -3.62 1.71
C MET A 51 27.78 -3.70 3.15
N ILE A 52 28.34 -4.57 3.96
CA ILE A 52 27.91 -4.77 5.36
C ILE A 52 28.45 -3.65 6.25
N SER A 53 29.77 -3.39 6.21
CA SER A 53 30.43 -2.44 7.14
C SER A 53 30.05 -0.99 6.87
N ASP A 54 29.97 -0.59 5.59
CA ASP A 54 29.86 0.82 5.21
C ASP A 54 28.41 1.24 4.98
N PHE A 55 27.50 0.27 4.72
CA PHE A 55 26.08 0.55 4.43
C PHE A 55 25.14 -0.10 5.44
N PHE A 56 25.11 -1.43 5.63
CA PHE A 56 24.12 -2.05 6.50
C PHE A 56 24.23 -1.60 7.96
N ILE A 57 25.42 -1.74 8.56
CA ILE A 57 25.63 -1.44 9.98
C ILE A 57 25.36 0.03 10.31
N PRO A 58 25.89 1.02 9.58
CA PRO A 58 25.64 2.42 9.86
C PRO A 58 24.17 2.82 9.70
N LEU A 59 23.48 2.24 8.71
CA LEU A 59 22.09 2.57 8.44
C LEU A 59 21.14 1.95 9.47
N ILE A 60 21.39 0.71 9.91
CA ILE A 60 20.63 0.09 11.01
C ILE A 60 20.90 0.84 12.34
N GLY A 61 22.14 1.28 12.58
CA GLY A 61 22.54 2.05 13.76
C GLY A 61 22.00 3.47 13.81
N ASN A 62 21.44 3.99 12.73
CA ASN A 62 20.80 5.30 12.71
C ASN A 62 19.51 5.28 13.52
N THR A 63 19.36 6.23 14.46
CA THR A 63 18.22 6.29 15.38
C THR A 63 16.87 6.36 14.68
N TRP A 64 16.78 7.09 13.57
CA TRP A 64 15.57 7.18 12.77
C TRP A 64 15.21 5.84 12.12
N ASN A 65 16.18 5.20 11.46
CA ASN A 65 15.98 3.91 10.79
C ASN A 65 15.65 2.80 11.80
N ALA A 66 16.32 2.79 12.94
CA ALA A 66 15.99 1.87 14.05
C ALA A 66 14.56 2.08 14.55
N GLY A 67 14.11 3.35 14.68
CA GLY A 67 12.73 3.69 15.02
C GLY A 67 11.72 3.15 14.00
N MET A 68 12.02 3.22 12.70
CA MET A 68 11.17 2.67 11.63
C MET A 68 11.10 1.15 11.67
N ILE A 69 12.21 0.45 11.92
CA ILE A 69 12.23 -0.99 12.11
C ILE A 69 11.35 -1.39 13.29
N MET A 70 11.48 -0.71 14.44
CA MET A 70 10.66 -0.98 15.63
C MET A 70 9.17 -0.73 15.40
N LEU A 71 8.83 0.27 14.58
CA LEU A 71 7.45 0.54 14.20
C LEU A 71 6.86 -0.61 13.38
N ILE A 72 7.59 -1.12 12.37
CA ILE A 72 7.15 -2.26 11.55
C ILE A 72 6.99 -3.52 12.38
N VAL A 73 7.93 -3.79 13.29
CA VAL A 73 7.87 -4.92 14.24
C VAL A 73 6.60 -4.84 15.10
N SER A 74 6.31 -3.68 15.68
CA SER A 74 5.11 -3.49 16.51
C SER A 74 3.81 -3.57 15.72
N CYS A 75 3.81 -3.03 14.50
CA CYS A 75 2.67 -3.13 13.58
C CYS A 75 2.37 -4.59 13.23
N GLY A 76 3.38 -5.37 12.81
CA GLY A 76 3.20 -6.78 12.46
C GLY A 76 2.64 -7.62 13.61
N GLY A 77 3.14 -7.41 14.82
CA GLY A 77 2.62 -8.05 16.02
C GLY A 77 1.16 -7.69 16.31
N PHE A 78 0.81 -6.41 16.19
CA PHE A 78 -0.56 -5.91 16.39
C PHE A 78 -1.53 -6.49 15.36
N VAL A 79 -1.18 -6.44 14.08
CA VAL A 79 -2.00 -6.95 12.97
C VAL A 79 -2.35 -8.43 13.19
N TYR A 80 -1.40 -9.23 13.60
CA TYR A 80 -1.65 -10.64 13.88
C TYR A 80 -2.56 -10.83 15.10
N LEU A 81 -2.31 -10.14 16.21
CA LEU A 81 -3.12 -10.25 17.42
C LEU A 81 -4.57 -9.80 17.20
N ILE A 82 -4.81 -8.67 16.54
CA ILE A 82 -6.16 -8.19 16.27
C ILE A 82 -6.94 -9.17 15.37
N LYS A 83 -6.25 -9.78 14.40
CA LYS A 83 -6.83 -10.79 13.51
C LYS A 83 -7.33 -12.02 14.27
N ILE A 84 -6.51 -12.57 15.16
CA ILE A 84 -6.86 -13.79 15.90
C ILE A 84 -7.70 -13.53 17.16
N SER A 85 -7.88 -12.28 17.59
CA SER A 85 -8.69 -11.93 18.76
C SER A 85 -10.21 -12.03 18.54
N GLY A 86 -10.66 -12.38 17.34
CA GLY A 86 -12.07 -12.43 16.95
C GLY A 86 -12.70 -11.05 16.68
N ALA A 87 -11.89 -10.00 16.58
CA ALA A 87 -12.34 -8.64 16.29
C ALA A 87 -13.12 -8.56 14.97
N ALA A 88 -12.62 -9.26 13.94
CA ALA A 88 -13.22 -9.33 12.62
C ALA A 88 -14.62 -9.97 12.66
N LYS A 89 -14.76 -11.11 13.35
CA LYS A 89 -16.03 -11.80 13.53
C LYS A 89 -17.04 -10.94 14.27
N ALA A 90 -16.62 -10.24 15.35
CA ALA A 90 -17.48 -9.34 16.09
C ALA A 90 -18.12 -8.25 15.21
N PHE A 91 -17.33 -7.67 14.33
CA PHE A 91 -17.82 -6.68 13.36
C PHE A 91 -18.76 -7.31 12.32
N GLY A 92 -18.42 -8.47 11.78
CA GLY A 92 -19.23 -9.20 10.81
C GLY A 92 -20.63 -9.54 11.34
N ASP A 93 -20.71 -10.05 12.57
CA ASP A 93 -21.97 -10.35 13.26
C ASP A 93 -22.84 -9.10 13.48
N TYR A 94 -22.21 -7.98 13.78
CA TYR A 94 -22.91 -6.71 13.91
C TYR A 94 -23.42 -6.18 12.58
N ALA A 95 -22.62 -6.23 11.52
CA ALA A 95 -22.95 -5.74 10.19
C ALA A 95 -24.05 -6.59 9.53
N SER A 96 -23.99 -7.92 9.67
CA SER A 96 -24.93 -8.86 9.04
C SER A 96 -26.38 -8.62 9.43
N LYS A 97 -26.63 -8.14 10.65
CA LYS A 97 -27.98 -7.84 11.15
C LYS A 97 -28.58 -6.55 10.57
N ARG A 98 -27.76 -5.66 10.02
CA ARG A 98 -28.19 -4.32 9.56
C ARG A 98 -28.20 -4.15 8.06
N VAL A 99 -27.35 -4.85 7.34
CA VAL A 99 -27.20 -4.73 5.89
C VAL A 99 -28.28 -5.55 5.17
N LYS A 100 -29.16 -4.87 4.41
CA LYS A 100 -30.32 -5.50 3.75
C LYS A 100 -30.33 -5.32 2.23
N THR A 101 -29.49 -4.45 1.67
CA THR A 101 -29.47 -4.15 0.24
C THR A 101 -28.12 -4.46 -0.36
N ARG A 102 -28.10 -4.76 -1.67
CA ARG A 102 -26.89 -5.04 -2.43
C ARG A 102 -25.90 -3.87 -2.41
N LYS A 103 -26.39 -2.66 -2.67
CA LYS A 103 -25.60 -1.43 -2.54
C LYS A 103 -25.09 -1.22 -1.11
N GLY A 104 -25.95 -1.48 -0.12
CA GLY A 104 -25.57 -1.41 1.29
C GLY A 104 -24.44 -2.36 1.65
N ALA A 105 -24.42 -3.58 1.10
CA ALA A 105 -23.32 -4.53 1.33
C ALA A 105 -21.99 -4.03 0.77
N GLN A 106 -22.00 -3.52 -0.47
CA GLN A 106 -20.81 -2.96 -1.09
C GLN A 106 -20.30 -1.71 -0.36
N LEU A 107 -21.19 -0.80 0.05
CA LEU A 107 -20.83 0.38 0.85
C LEU A 107 -20.33 -0.01 2.24
N THR A 108 -20.94 -1.03 2.86
CA THR A 108 -20.44 -1.54 4.15
C THR A 108 -19.04 -2.09 4.00
N ALA A 109 -18.74 -2.83 2.94
CA ALA A 109 -17.39 -3.31 2.64
C ALA A 109 -16.42 -2.13 2.43
N TYR A 110 -16.81 -1.14 1.64
CA TYR A 110 -16.01 0.05 1.40
C TYR A 110 -15.67 0.79 2.70
N PHE A 111 -16.66 1.10 3.53
CA PHE A 111 -16.44 1.85 4.77
C PHE A 111 -15.86 1.01 5.91
N ALA A 112 -16.11 -0.30 5.94
CA ALA A 112 -15.49 -1.18 6.92
C ALA A 112 -13.96 -1.22 6.79
N ALA A 113 -13.42 -1.04 5.59
CA ALA A 113 -11.98 -0.96 5.37
C ALA A 113 -11.31 0.15 6.20
N PHE A 114 -11.99 1.27 6.44
CA PHE A 114 -11.48 2.33 7.33
C PHE A 114 -11.30 1.86 8.77
N ALA A 115 -12.16 0.97 9.23
CA ALA A 115 -12.05 0.39 10.57
C ALA A 115 -10.99 -0.73 10.63
N PHE A 116 -10.77 -1.43 9.52
CA PHE A 116 -9.81 -2.53 9.40
C PHE A 116 -8.44 -2.13 8.83
N ILE A 117 -8.18 -0.84 8.61
CA ILE A 117 -6.94 -0.35 7.99
C ILE A 117 -5.66 -0.80 8.71
N PHE A 118 -5.77 -1.12 10.00
CA PHE A 118 -4.67 -1.61 10.83
C PHE A 118 -4.53 -3.13 10.83
N THR A 119 -5.34 -3.86 10.04
CA THR A 119 -5.41 -5.34 10.06
C THR A 119 -5.21 -5.85 8.67
N GLU A 120 -4.31 -5.92 7.92
CA GLU A 120 -4.37 -6.54 6.56
C GLU A 120 -5.79 -6.42 5.95
N PRO A 121 -6.25 -5.21 5.57
CA PRO A 121 -7.66 -4.99 5.27
C PRO A 121 -8.16 -5.88 4.13
N THR A 122 -7.32 -6.22 3.16
CA THR A 122 -7.64 -7.05 2.01
C THR A 122 -8.23 -8.41 2.43
N LEU A 123 -7.51 -9.15 3.26
CA LEU A 123 -7.92 -10.49 3.70
C LEU A 123 -9.08 -10.43 4.70
N THR A 124 -8.96 -9.55 5.70
CA THR A 124 -9.94 -9.43 6.78
C THR A 124 -11.30 -8.97 6.26
N LEU A 125 -11.32 -7.98 5.37
CA LEU A 125 -12.55 -7.43 4.79
C LEU A 125 -13.29 -8.47 3.96
N GLY A 126 -12.57 -9.21 3.11
CA GLY A 126 -13.16 -10.23 2.26
C GLY A 126 -13.80 -11.36 3.08
N ALA A 127 -13.09 -11.89 4.05
CA ALA A 127 -13.59 -12.96 4.92
C ALA A 127 -14.89 -12.55 5.65
N ILE A 128 -14.94 -11.33 6.20
CA ILE A 128 -16.10 -10.83 6.95
C ILE A 128 -17.28 -10.50 6.03
N MET A 129 -17.01 -9.86 4.90
CA MET A 129 -18.07 -9.35 4.03
C MET A 129 -18.62 -10.40 3.08
N ARG A 130 -17.88 -11.48 2.81
CA ARG A 130 -18.30 -12.53 1.89
C ARG A 130 -19.68 -13.12 2.19
N PRO A 131 -20.02 -13.57 3.41
CA PRO A 131 -21.36 -14.08 3.68
C PRO A 131 -22.48 -13.05 3.47
N ILE A 132 -22.19 -11.76 3.72
CA ILE A 132 -23.15 -10.67 3.56
C ILE A 132 -23.38 -10.37 2.06
N THR A 133 -22.30 -10.29 1.29
CA THR A 133 -22.33 -9.99 -0.14
C THR A 133 -22.94 -11.13 -0.95
N GLU A 134 -22.62 -12.38 -0.61
CA GLU A 134 -23.19 -13.58 -1.24
C GLU A 134 -24.71 -13.64 -1.06
N ARG A 135 -25.20 -13.43 0.16
CA ARG A 135 -26.65 -13.38 0.45
C ARG A 135 -27.38 -12.33 -0.37
N LEU A 136 -26.70 -11.22 -0.69
CA LEU A 136 -27.27 -10.09 -1.43
C LEU A 136 -26.88 -10.09 -2.93
N ARG A 137 -26.44 -11.25 -3.46
CA ARG A 137 -26.12 -11.48 -4.87
C ARG A 137 -25.11 -10.49 -5.46
N VAL A 138 -24.09 -10.12 -4.70
CA VAL A 138 -22.89 -9.44 -5.20
C VAL A 138 -21.90 -10.51 -5.64
N SER A 139 -21.36 -10.41 -6.87
CA SER A 139 -20.40 -11.42 -7.36
C SER A 139 -19.14 -11.46 -6.51
N ARG A 140 -18.50 -12.62 -6.42
CA ARG A 140 -17.26 -12.77 -5.64
C ARG A 140 -16.12 -11.93 -6.21
N VAL A 141 -16.03 -11.78 -7.52
CA VAL A 141 -15.03 -10.91 -8.16
C VAL A 141 -15.27 -9.43 -7.84
N LYS A 142 -16.52 -9.00 -7.63
CA LYS A 142 -16.81 -7.62 -7.18
C LYS A 142 -16.37 -7.39 -5.75
N LEU A 143 -16.59 -8.35 -4.87
CA LEU A 143 -16.07 -8.29 -3.50
C LEU A 143 -14.54 -8.27 -3.50
N ALA A 144 -13.89 -9.14 -4.31
CA ALA A 144 -12.44 -9.17 -4.45
C ALA A 144 -11.89 -7.80 -4.91
N TYR A 145 -12.51 -7.17 -5.91
CA TYR A 145 -12.15 -5.83 -6.36
C TYR A 145 -12.30 -4.77 -5.25
N ILE A 146 -13.38 -4.82 -4.46
CA ILE A 146 -13.55 -3.92 -3.31
C ILE A 146 -12.43 -4.14 -2.28
N CYS A 147 -12.09 -5.40 -1.97
CA CYS A 147 -11.06 -5.74 -1.01
C CYS A 147 -9.67 -5.29 -1.47
N ASP A 148 -9.37 -5.44 -2.76
CA ASP A 148 -8.06 -5.09 -3.32
C ASP A 148 -7.85 -3.57 -3.36
N VAL A 149 -8.83 -2.81 -3.87
CA VAL A 149 -8.77 -1.32 -3.85
C VAL A 149 -8.72 -0.76 -2.45
N MET A 150 -9.50 -1.33 -1.52
CA MET A 150 -9.52 -0.89 -0.12
C MET A 150 -8.42 -1.54 0.73
N GLY A 151 -7.58 -2.35 0.13
CA GLY A 151 -6.34 -2.88 0.70
C GLY A 151 -5.16 -1.96 0.44
N CYS A 152 -4.34 -2.30 -0.56
CA CYS A 152 -3.09 -1.62 -0.88
C CYS A 152 -3.26 -0.13 -1.25
N PRO A 153 -4.12 0.28 -2.21
CA PRO A 153 -4.32 1.69 -2.53
C PRO A 153 -4.74 2.53 -1.32
N PHE A 154 -5.72 2.06 -0.55
CA PHE A 154 -6.18 2.78 0.63
C PHE A 154 -5.13 2.85 1.74
N ALA A 155 -4.37 1.78 1.97
CA ALA A 155 -3.31 1.77 2.98
C ALA A 155 -2.22 2.82 2.70
N THR A 156 -1.96 3.13 1.42
CA THR A 156 -0.99 4.17 1.04
C THR A 156 -1.51 5.61 1.21
N LEU A 157 -2.79 5.80 1.43
CA LEU A 157 -3.37 7.12 1.71
C LEU A 157 -3.52 7.37 3.21
N SER A 158 -3.48 6.32 4.01
CA SER A 158 -3.53 6.45 5.47
C SER A 158 -2.16 6.78 6.03
N PRO A 159 -2.03 7.79 6.89
CA PRO A 159 -0.73 8.21 7.42
C PRO A 159 -0.18 7.30 8.53
N ILE A 160 -0.90 6.27 8.95
CA ILE A 160 -0.59 5.47 10.15
C ILE A 160 -0.59 3.96 9.89
N THR A 161 -0.28 3.54 8.66
CA THR A 161 -0.15 2.13 8.26
C THR A 161 1.31 1.72 8.10
N SER A 162 1.56 0.43 7.94
CA SER A 162 2.87 -0.09 7.55
C SER A 162 3.33 0.51 6.20
N TYR A 163 2.43 0.69 5.25
CA TYR A 163 2.71 1.29 3.93
C TYR A 163 3.23 2.73 4.04
N SER A 164 2.50 3.59 4.77
CA SER A 164 2.93 4.97 4.98
C SER A 164 4.23 5.06 5.75
N THR A 165 4.37 4.24 6.79
CA THR A 165 5.60 4.17 7.59
C THR A 165 6.81 3.82 6.73
N TYR A 166 6.66 2.81 5.88
CA TYR A 166 7.70 2.41 4.95
C TYR A 166 8.07 3.54 3.98
N ALA A 167 7.07 4.15 3.33
CA ALA A 167 7.29 5.26 2.41
C ALA A 167 7.97 6.46 3.09
N ILE A 168 7.54 6.81 4.30
CA ILE A 168 8.15 7.91 5.09
C ILE A 168 9.60 7.58 5.44
N GLY A 169 9.93 6.32 5.75
CA GLY A 169 11.30 5.88 5.98
C GLY A 169 12.20 6.08 4.77
N LEU A 170 11.70 5.77 3.57
CA LEU A 170 12.42 6.02 2.32
C LEU A 170 12.60 7.52 2.04
N ILE A 171 11.57 8.33 2.25
CA ILE A 171 11.62 9.79 2.10
C ILE A 171 12.65 10.40 3.06
N ALA A 172 12.61 10.01 4.32
CA ALA A 172 13.53 10.52 5.34
C ALA A 172 14.99 10.26 5.00
N THR A 173 15.30 9.06 4.51
CA THR A 173 16.64 8.70 4.06
C THR A 173 17.11 9.60 2.93
N GLN A 174 16.27 9.83 1.93
CA GLN A 174 16.61 10.71 0.82
C GLN A 174 16.76 12.17 1.27
N PHE A 175 15.90 12.64 2.16
CA PHE A 175 16.00 14.00 2.71
C PHE A 175 17.33 14.22 3.45
N ALA A 176 17.74 13.25 4.31
CA ALA A 176 19.02 13.30 4.98
C ALA A 176 20.21 13.38 4.00
N MET A 177 20.17 12.60 2.91
CA MET A 177 21.21 12.58 1.88
C MET A 177 21.24 13.85 1.03
N LEU A 178 20.09 14.47 0.79
CA LEU A 178 19.96 15.70 -0.01
C LEU A 178 20.15 16.97 0.82
N GLY A 179 20.29 16.86 2.15
CA GLY A 179 20.37 18.00 3.05
C GLY A 179 19.05 18.75 3.20
N ILE A 180 17.91 18.09 2.93
CA ILE A 180 16.56 18.66 3.08
C ILE A 180 16.18 18.61 4.56
N THR A 181 15.81 19.75 5.12
CA THR A 181 15.44 19.88 6.55
C THR A 181 13.93 19.73 6.80
N ASP A 182 13.13 19.62 5.74
CA ASP A 182 11.70 19.42 5.85
C ASP A 182 11.37 18.11 6.58
N ASN A 183 10.25 18.12 7.31
CA ASN A 183 9.79 16.93 8.02
C ASN A 183 9.23 15.90 7.01
N PRO A 184 9.79 14.68 6.94
CA PRO A 184 9.36 13.64 5.98
C PRO A 184 7.90 13.24 6.13
N TRP A 185 7.39 13.22 7.36
CA TRP A 185 5.98 12.95 7.65
C TRP A 185 5.07 14.02 7.06
N THR A 186 5.38 15.28 7.28
CA THR A 186 4.60 16.40 6.74
C THR A 186 4.61 16.39 5.22
N THR A 187 5.77 16.10 4.61
CA THR A 187 5.88 16.01 3.15
C THR A 187 5.07 14.83 2.60
N TYR A 188 5.10 13.69 3.29
CA TYR A 188 4.22 12.57 2.94
C TYR A 188 2.74 12.95 2.99
N LEU A 189 2.28 13.62 4.05
CA LEU A 189 0.89 14.09 4.15
C LEU A 189 0.51 15.02 2.99
N LYS A 190 1.40 15.93 2.62
CA LYS A 190 1.20 16.83 1.47
C LYS A 190 1.22 16.08 0.14
N SER A 191 1.85 14.91 0.05
CA SER A 191 1.88 14.10 -1.17
C SER A 191 0.62 13.25 -1.36
N ILE A 192 -0.19 13.03 -0.32
CA ILE A 192 -1.42 12.22 -0.40
C ILE A 192 -2.36 12.66 -1.53
N PRO A 193 -2.68 13.96 -1.72
CA PRO A 193 -3.52 14.40 -2.84
C PRO A 193 -2.93 14.13 -4.22
N TYR A 194 -1.62 13.92 -4.30
CA TYR A 194 -0.89 13.62 -5.53
C TYR A 194 -0.59 12.13 -5.72
N ASN A 195 -1.01 11.27 -4.80
CA ASN A 195 -1.04 9.83 -5.04
C ASN A 195 -2.28 9.48 -5.89
N PHE A 196 -2.22 9.89 -7.16
CA PHE A 196 -3.39 9.90 -8.05
C PHE A 196 -4.00 8.52 -8.20
N TYR A 197 -3.18 7.47 -8.40
CA TYR A 197 -3.73 6.15 -8.59
C TYR A 197 -4.51 5.63 -7.37
N ALA A 198 -3.95 5.76 -6.19
CA ALA A 198 -4.60 5.29 -4.96
C ALA A 198 -5.86 6.10 -4.65
N MET A 199 -5.75 7.44 -4.71
CA MET A 199 -6.87 8.34 -4.42
C MET A 199 -8.01 8.16 -5.42
N PHE A 200 -7.69 8.13 -6.70
CA PHE A 200 -8.71 7.99 -7.74
C PHE A 200 -9.20 6.55 -7.89
N GLY A 201 -8.41 5.54 -7.52
CA GLY A 201 -8.88 4.16 -7.42
C GLY A 201 -10.02 4.00 -6.41
N MET A 202 -9.84 4.58 -5.21
CA MET A 202 -10.90 4.62 -4.20
C MET A 202 -12.12 5.43 -4.66
N LEU A 203 -11.91 6.61 -5.25
CA LEU A 203 -12.99 7.44 -5.76
C LEU A 203 -13.76 6.73 -6.88
N ALA A 204 -13.05 6.08 -7.80
CA ALA A 204 -13.63 5.29 -8.86
C ALA A 204 -14.50 4.15 -8.31
N LEU A 205 -13.98 3.38 -7.34
CA LEU A 205 -14.73 2.34 -6.66
C LEU A 205 -16.00 2.88 -6.00
N PHE A 206 -15.90 4.03 -5.31
CA PHE A 206 -17.07 4.68 -4.69
C PHE A 206 -18.14 5.02 -5.73
N PHE A 207 -17.76 5.63 -6.86
CA PHE A 207 -18.70 5.93 -7.95
C PHE A 207 -19.27 4.66 -8.59
N VAL A 208 -18.44 3.64 -8.78
CA VAL A 208 -18.89 2.34 -9.29
C VAL A 208 -19.98 1.75 -8.40
N ILE A 209 -19.84 1.84 -7.08
CA ILE A 209 -20.85 1.35 -6.12
C ILE A 209 -22.11 2.23 -6.14
N ILE A 210 -21.94 3.56 -6.04
CA ILE A 210 -23.09 4.48 -5.92
C ILE A 210 -23.95 4.51 -7.16
N PHE A 211 -23.32 4.53 -8.34
CA PHE A 211 -24.00 4.68 -9.63
C PHE A 211 -24.13 3.37 -10.41
N ASN A 212 -23.65 2.24 -9.84
CA ASN A 212 -23.63 0.93 -10.50
C ASN A 212 -22.92 0.97 -11.86
N LEU A 213 -21.72 1.57 -11.90
CA LEU A 213 -20.93 1.74 -13.12
C LEU A 213 -20.04 0.54 -13.38
N ASP A 214 -20.64 -0.64 -13.55
CA ASP A 214 -19.88 -1.83 -13.89
C ASP A 214 -19.42 -1.79 -15.35
N ILE A 215 -18.15 -2.14 -15.58
CA ILE A 215 -17.51 -2.07 -16.89
C ILE A 215 -16.92 -3.43 -17.32
N GLY A 216 -16.86 -3.65 -18.62
CA GLY A 216 -16.19 -4.82 -19.20
C GLY A 216 -16.64 -6.17 -18.63
N PRO A 217 -15.70 -7.04 -18.24
CA PRO A 217 -16.02 -8.36 -17.68
C PRO A 217 -16.77 -8.30 -16.35
N MET A 218 -16.53 -7.28 -15.52
CA MET A 218 -17.26 -7.10 -14.26
C MET A 218 -18.76 -6.92 -14.47
N TYR A 219 -19.17 -6.19 -15.52
CA TYR A 219 -20.59 -6.04 -15.86
C TYR A 219 -21.27 -7.40 -16.10
N LYS A 220 -20.57 -8.33 -16.80
CA LYS A 220 -21.10 -9.67 -17.06
C LYS A 220 -21.22 -10.48 -15.76
N ALA A 221 -20.21 -10.41 -14.90
CA ALA A 221 -20.21 -11.10 -13.61
C ALA A 221 -21.34 -10.62 -12.69
N GLU A 222 -21.55 -9.31 -12.62
CA GLU A 222 -22.61 -8.71 -11.82
C GLU A 222 -24.00 -8.97 -12.40
N LYS A 223 -24.15 -8.92 -13.73
CA LYS A 223 -25.40 -9.31 -14.42
C LYS A 223 -25.79 -10.75 -14.11
N ARG A 224 -24.85 -11.70 -14.25
CA ARG A 224 -25.06 -13.10 -13.87
C ARG A 224 -25.49 -13.23 -12.41
N ALA A 225 -24.75 -12.63 -11.49
CA ALA A 225 -25.07 -12.71 -10.05
C ALA A 225 -26.47 -12.17 -9.71
N ILE A 226 -26.92 -11.10 -10.38
CA ILE A 226 -28.24 -10.51 -10.15
C ILE A 226 -29.35 -11.37 -10.76
N GLU A 227 -29.23 -11.78 -12.04
CA GLU A 227 -30.27 -12.44 -12.78
C GLU A 227 -30.41 -13.93 -12.41
N THR A 228 -29.29 -14.66 -12.25
CA THR A 228 -29.31 -16.10 -11.98
C THR A 228 -29.04 -16.47 -10.52
N GLY A 229 -28.41 -15.57 -9.75
CA GLY A 229 -27.93 -15.88 -8.41
C GLY A 229 -26.56 -16.57 -8.38
N GLU A 230 -25.94 -16.84 -9.54
CA GLU A 230 -24.61 -17.46 -9.64
C GLU A 230 -23.52 -16.43 -9.41
N LEU A 231 -22.80 -16.58 -8.30
CA LEU A 231 -21.80 -15.61 -7.82
C LEU A 231 -20.42 -15.79 -8.46
N ILE A 232 -20.19 -16.95 -9.08
CA ILE A 232 -18.96 -17.36 -9.80
C ILE A 232 -19.32 -17.82 -11.20
N GLY A 233 -18.37 -17.83 -12.14
CA GLY A 233 -18.56 -18.37 -13.49
C GLY A 233 -18.54 -19.91 -13.50
N GLU A 234 -19.13 -20.50 -14.52
CA GLU A 234 -19.23 -21.96 -14.66
C GLU A 234 -17.86 -22.66 -14.71
N ASN A 235 -16.84 -21.98 -15.28
CA ASN A 235 -15.47 -22.50 -15.38
C ASN A 235 -14.49 -21.87 -14.39
N ASP A 236 -14.99 -21.09 -13.43
CA ASP A 236 -14.15 -20.45 -12.43
C ASP A 236 -13.62 -21.49 -11.43
N ASN A 237 -12.35 -21.35 -11.04
CA ASN A 237 -11.71 -22.14 -9.99
C ASN A 237 -11.49 -21.26 -8.76
N PRO A 238 -12.48 -21.17 -7.84
CA PRO A 238 -12.39 -20.27 -6.70
C PRO A 238 -11.20 -20.57 -5.81
N MET A 239 -10.41 -19.56 -5.52
CA MET A 239 -9.35 -19.64 -4.51
C MET A 239 -9.97 -19.61 -3.10
N GLY A 240 -9.27 -20.24 -2.18
CA GLY A 240 -9.60 -20.08 -0.76
C GLY A 240 -10.43 -21.21 -0.18
N LYS A 241 -9.76 -22.32 0.03
CA LYS A 241 -9.89 -23.10 1.27
C LYS A 241 -8.94 -22.50 2.33
N TYR A 242 -8.84 -21.17 2.44
CA TYR A 242 -8.37 -20.54 3.68
C TYR A 242 -9.58 -20.47 4.62
N ASP A 243 -10.12 -21.61 4.89
CA ASP A 243 -10.76 -21.86 6.13
C ASP A 243 -9.64 -21.83 7.20
N LEU A 244 -9.30 -20.62 7.68
CA LEU A 244 -9.23 -20.55 9.13
C LEU A 244 -10.60 -21.12 9.49
N ASP A 245 -10.62 -22.29 10.05
CA ASP A 245 -11.84 -22.90 10.53
C ASP A 245 -12.33 -21.99 11.67
N GLU A 246 -12.86 -20.81 11.27
CA GLU A 246 -13.36 -19.78 12.17
C GLU A 246 -14.44 -20.37 13.05
N ASP A 247 -15.18 -21.31 12.51
CA ASP A 247 -16.21 -22.02 13.25
C ASP A 247 -15.60 -22.90 14.35
N THR A 248 -14.45 -23.51 14.10
CA THR A 248 -13.74 -24.26 15.15
C THR A 248 -12.96 -23.33 16.08
N LEU A 249 -12.29 -22.30 15.53
CA LEU A 249 -11.46 -21.38 16.33
C LEU A 249 -12.30 -20.53 17.32
N PHE A 250 -13.52 -20.15 16.92
CA PHE A 250 -14.38 -19.25 17.70
C PHE A 250 -15.61 -19.94 18.31
N LYS A 251 -15.72 -21.27 18.19
CA LYS A 251 -16.92 -22.04 18.56
C LYS A 251 -17.40 -21.83 20.00
N ASP A 252 -16.47 -21.73 20.95
CA ASP A 252 -16.77 -21.58 22.38
C ASP A 252 -16.34 -20.20 22.92
N SER A 253 -16.18 -19.21 22.03
CA SER A 253 -15.66 -17.89 22.38
C SER A 253 -16.76 -16.90 22.76
N ASN A 254 -16.47 -16.06 23.76
CA ASN A 254 -17.34 -14.95 24.18
C ASN A 254 -16.96 -13.65 23.44
N ILE A 255 -16.95 -13.68 22.12
CA ILE A 255 -16.59 -12.53 21.28
C ILE A 255 -17.72 -11.49 21.37
N THR A 256 -17.32 -10.23 21.57
CA THR A 256 -18.22 -9.07 21.60
C THR A 256 -17.64 -7.96 20.73
N LEU A 257 -18.46 -6.97 20.38
CA LEU A 257 -18.00 -5.79 19.63
C LEU A 257 -16.85 -5.06 20.36
N ALA A 258 -16.76 -5.20 21.68
CA ALA A 258 -15.66 -4.66 22.48
C ALA A 258 -14.29 -5.25 22.06
N SER A 259 -14.24 -6.51 21.58
CA SER A 259 -13.01 -7.14 21.09
C SER A 259 -12.42 -6.40 19.86
N PHE A 260 -13.23 -5.68 19.12
CA PHE A 260 -12.83 -4.82 18.03
C PHE A 260 -12.57 -3.36 18.47
N VAL A 261 -13.51 -2.79 19.22
CA VAL A 261 -13.50 -1.35 19.56
C VAL A 261 -12.39 -1.00 20.56
N ILE A 262 -12.15 -1.83 21.58
CA ILE A 262 -11.19 -1.52 22.66
C ILE A 262 -9.74 -1.43 22.12
N PRO A 263 -9.21 -2.38 21.33
CA PRO A 263 -7.86 -2.25 20.78
C PRO A 263 -7.68 -1.02 19.89
N LEU A 264 -8.68 -0.66 19.09
CA LEU A 264 -8.63 0.53 18.23
C LEU A 264 -8.66 1.83 19.05
N LEU A 265 -9.51 1.91 20.05
CA LEU A 265 -9.51 3.07 20.96
C LEU A 265 -8.18 3.19 21.71
N ALA A 266 -7.60 2.08 22.16
CA ALA A 266 -6.27 2.05 22.78
C ALA A 266 -5.19 2.57 21.83
N LEU A 267 -5.21 2.14 20.55
CA LEU A 267 -4.30 2.64 19.53
C LEU A 267 -4.38 4.15 19.36
N PHE A 268 -5.58 4.67 19.07
CA PHE A 268 -5.77 6.10 18.80
C PHE A 268 -5.53 6.98 20.02
N ALA A 269 -6.02 6.57 21.20
CA ALA A 269 -5.80 7.31 22.44
C ALA A 269 -4.31 7.41 22.78
N THR A 270 -3.58 6.29 22.65
CA THR A 270 -2.14 6.27 22.89
C THR A 270 -1.39 7.09 21.84
N LEU A 271 -1.73 6.96 20.56
CA LEU A 271 -1.13 7.73 19.48
C LEU A 271 -1.27 9.24 19.72
N ILE A 272 -2.49 9.71 20.01
CA ILE A 272 -2.75 11.13 20.30
C ILE A 272 -1.99 11.58 21.54
N ALA A 273 -2.03 10.81 22.63
CA ALA A 273 -1.32 11.13 23.87
C ALA A 273 0.19 11.25 23.64
N MET A 274 0.78 10.33 22.88
CA MET A 274 2.20 10.33 22.54
C MET A 274 2.59 11.48 21.61
N ILE A 275 1.76 11.84 20.64
CA ILE A 275 1.96 13.02 19.78
C ILE A 275 1.98 14.29 20.63
N LEU A 276 1.00 14.47 21.52
CA LEU A 276 0.92 15.64 22.39
C LEU A 276 2.08 15.71 23.38
N TRP A 277 2.52 14.57 23.90
CA TRP A 277 3.65 14.48 24.83
C TRP A 277 4.98 14.74 24.15
N THR A 278 5.32 14.00 23.10
CA THR A 278 6.60 14.10 22.39
C THR A 278 6.73 15.42 21.63
N GLY A 279 5.62 15.96 21.14
CA GLY A 279 5.57 17.26 20.46
C GLY A 279 5.43 18.46 21.39
N LYS A 280 5.47 18.22 22.73
CA LYS A 280 5.40 19.25 23.78
C LYS A 280 4.23 20.22 23.59
N ALA A 281 3.00 19.69 23.61
CA ALA A 281 1.78 20.46 23.35
C ALA A 281 1.60 21.65 24.29
N GLY A 282 2.10 21.56 25.53
CA GLY A 282 2.09 22.68 26.50
C GLY A 282 2.93 23.89 26.08
N GLU A 283 3.98 23.66 25.30
CA GLU A 283 4.88 24.73 24.81
C GLU A 283 4.49 25.17 23.39
N ASN A 284 4.13 24.22 22.51
CA ASN A 284 3.94 24.44 21.08
C ASN A 284 2.46 24.56 20.66
N GLY A 285 1.52 24.38 21.60
CA GLY A 285 0.10 24.21 21.30
C GLY A 285 -0.19 22.88 20.57
N ILE A 286 -1.46 22.54 20.36
CA ILE A 286 -1.89 21.28 19.76
C ILE A 286 -1.36 21.15 18.32
N GLY A 287 -1.50 22.19 17.49
CA GLY A 287 -1.02 22.19 16.10
C GLY A 287 0.50 22.04 16.01
N GLY A 288 1.26 22.76 16.84
CA GLY A 288 2.72 22.65 16.90
C GLY A 288 3.18 21.29 17.40
N ALA A 289 2.43 20.65 18.30
CA ALA A 289 2.73 19.31 18.79
C ALA A 289 2.70 18.27 17.67
N PHE A 290 1.74 18.33 16.75
CA PHE A 290 1.69 17.43 15.59
C PHE A 290 2.92 17.57 14.68
N VAL A 291 3.42 18.78 14.47
CA VAL A 291 4.58 19.03 13.61
C VAL A 291 5.89 18.59 14.27
N ASN A 292 6.03 18.83 15.57
CA ASN A 292 7.27 18.61 16.32
C ASN A 292 7.34 17.23 17.03
N SER A 293 6.31 16.41 16.91
CA SER A 293 6.24 15.10 17.59
C SER A 293 7.23 14.09 17.01
N ASN A 294 7.69 13.18 17.87
CA ASN A 294 8.35 11.95 17.41
C ASN A 294 7.32 10.94 16.95
N ILE A 295 6.93 11.04 15.68
CA ILE A 295 5.85 10.23 15.08
C ILE A 295 6.15 8.74 15.13
N SER A 296 7.38 8.32 14.81
CA SER A 296 7.80 6.92 14.83
C SER A 296 7.59 6.32 16.24
N LEU A 297 8.06 7.00 17.28
CA LEU A 297 7.87 6.58 18.66
C LEU A 297 6.37 6.56 19.04
N SER A 298 5.61 7.57 18.61
CA SER A 298 4.18 7.69 18.93
C SER A 298 3.35 6.54 18.35
N ILE A 299 3.59 6.20 17.08
CA ILE A 299 2.89 5.10 16.41
C ILE A 299 3.34 3.75 16.97
N THR A 300 4.64 3.54 17.18
CA THR A 300 5.20 2.32 17.80
C THR A 300 4.54 2.04 19.14
N THR A 301 4.49 3.05 20.03
CA THR A 301 3.86 2.91 21.35
C THR A 301 2.37 2.62 21.21
N GLY A 302 1.68 3.28 20.28
CA GLY A 302 0.28 3.01 19.98
C GLY A 302 0.01 1.55 19.60
N PHE A 303 0.80 0.99 18.69
CA PHE A 303 0.69 -0.42 18.29
C PHE A 303 1.00 -1.39 19.43
N LEU A 304 2.00 -1.11 20.26
CA LEU A 304 2.31 -1.97 21.40
C LEU A 304 1.17 -1.99 22.43
N VAL A 305 0.63 -0.84 22.79
CA VAL A 305 -0.51 -0.75 23.73
C VAL A 305 -1.76 -1.40 23.14
N ALA A 306 -2.04 -1.17 21.86
CA ALA A 306 -3.14 -1.81 21.17
C ALA A 306 -2.97 -3.34 21.06
N SER A 307 -1.73 -3.83 20.89
CA SER A 307 -1.41 -5.27 20.92
C SER A 307 -1.74 -5.90 22.27
N ILE A 308 -1.37 -5.23 23.36
CA ILE A 308 -1.72 -5.68 24.71
C ILE A 308 -3.25 -5.72 24.88
N ALA A 309 -3.95 -4.68 24.44
CA ALA A 309 -5.41 -4.63 24.50
C ALA A 309 -6.06 -5.75 23.67
N ALA A 310 -5.61 -5.98 22.44
CA ALA A 310 -6.10 -7.06 21.57
C ALA A 310 -5.84 -8.44 22.18
N GLY A 311 -4.64 -8.66 22.73
CA GLY A 311 -4.28 -9.89 23.45
C GLY A 311 -5.17 -10.15 24.65
N ILE A 312 -5.40 -9.13 25.50
CA ILE A 312 -6.29 -9.22 26.66
C ILE A 312 -7.73 -9.53 26.21
N MET A 313 -8.22 -8.88 25.16
CA MET A 313 -9.58 -9.12 24.68
C MET A 313 -9.76 -10.52 24.12
N GLY A 314 -8.78 -11.04 23.35
CA GLY A 314 -8.81 -12.41 22.85
C GLY A 314 -8.74 -13.47 23.96
N ALA A 315 -7.91 -13.23 24.97
CA ALA A 315 -7.83 -14.11 26.15
C ALA A 315 -9.13 -14.08 26.99
N LYS A 316 -9.73 -12.88 27.21
CA LYS A 316 -11.04 -12.76 27.87
C LYS A 316 -12.16 -13.42 27.08
N ALA A 317 -12.10 -13.37 25.75
CA ALA A 317 -13.03 -14.07 24.88
C ALA A 317 -12.82 -15.59 24.84
N LYS A 318 -11.83 -16.12 25.58
CA LYS A 318 -11.44 -17.54 25.66
C LYS A 318 -10.96 -18.15 24.33
N ILE A 319 -10.42 -17.33 23.44
CA ILE A 319 -9.87 -17.78 22.15
C ILE A 319 -8.48 -18.42 22.36
N PHE A 320 -7.67 -17.82 23.22
CA PHE A 320 -6.33 -18.28 23.60
C PHE A 320 -6.01 -17.89 25.05
N LYS A 321 -4.90 -18.40 25.60
CA LYS A 321 -4.49 -18.10 26.98
C LYS A 321 -3.67 -16.81 27.03
N TYR A 322 -3.61 -16.15 28.19
CA TYR A 322 -2.76 -14.97 28.40
C TYR A 322 -1.28 -15.25 28.11
N ALA A 323 -0.81 -16.47 28.39
CA ALA A 323 0.56 -16.89 28.09
C ALA A 323 0.88 -16.92 26.58
N ASP A 324 -0.12 -17.00 25.72
CA ASP A 324 0.04 -17.10 24.28
C ASP A 324 0.19 -15.74 23.60
N ILE A 325 -0.09 -14.63 24.31
CA ILE A 325 -0.09 -13.26 23.73
C ILE A 325 1.27 -12.93 23.12
N VAL A 326 2.37 -13.15 23.86
CA VAL A 326 3.72 -12.84 23.39
C VAL A 326 4.15 -13.75 22.24
N PRO A 327 4.00 -15.09 22.31
CA PRO A 327 4.24 -15.97 21.17
C PRO A 327 3.46 -15.58 19.91
N MET A 328 2.20 -15.20 20.05
CA MET A 328 1.37 -14.74 18.93
C MET A 328 1.82 -13.40 18.35
N PHE A 329 2.21 -12.46 19.22
CA PHE A 329 2.84 -11.20 18.78
C PHE A 329 4.10 -11.48 17.96
N CYS A 330 5.01 -12.34 18.47
CA CYS A 330 6.23 -12.73 17.76
C CYS A 330 5.95 -13.41 16.41
N LYS A 331 4.88 -14.20 16.32
CA LYS A 331 4.45 -14.81 15.05
C LYS A 331 4.03 -13.74 14.05
N GLY A 332 3.32 -12.70 14.48
CA GLY A 332 2.96 -11.56 13.64
C GLY A 332 4.19 -10.79 13.13
N VAL A 333 5.19 -10.60 13.98
CA VAL A 333 6.49 -10.02 13.59
C VAL A 333 7.19 -10.87 12.53
N ALA A 334 7.24 -12.18 12.72
CA ALA A 334 7.90 -13.08 11.78
C ALA A 334 7.24 -13.09 10.39
N LEU A 335 5.91 -12.95 10.32
CA LEU A 335 5.17 -12.89 9.06
C LEU A 335 5.45 -11.62 8.23
N ASN A 336 6.00 -10.57 8.86
CA ASN A 336 6.34 -9.30 8.21
C ASN A 336 7.86 -9.03 8.20
N SER A 337 8.69 -10.07 8.35
CA SER A 337 10.15 -9.93 8.50
C SER A 337 10.88 -9.50 7.21
N ASP A 338 10.27 -9.65 6.06
CA ASP A 338 10.79 -9.22 4.75
C ASP A 338 10.84 -7.68 4.63
N ILE A 339 9.89 -6.97 5.22
CA ILE A 339 9.79 -5.51 5.12
C ILE A 339 11.04 -4.80 5.69
N PRO A 340 11.51 -5.09 6.92
CA PRO A 340 12.77 -4.54 7.42
C PRO A 340 13.98 -4.85 6.56
N ILE A 341 14.04 -6.05 5.96
CA ILE A 341 15.14 -6.45 5.07
C ILE A 341 15.15 -5.57 3.81
N ILE A 342 13.97 -5.40 3.18
CA ILE A 342 13.83 -4.53 1.99
C ILE A 342 14.20 -3.08 2.33
N LEU A 343 13.81 -2.58 3.51
CA LEU A 343 14.17 -1.22 3.96
C LEU A 343 15.68 -1.03 4.07
N VAL A 344 16.39 -1.94 4.74
CA VAL A 344 17.84 -1.85 4.90
C VAL A 344 18.55 -1.86 3.54
N LEU A 345 18.11 -2.71 2.61
CA LEU A 345 18.64 -2.77 1.25
C LEU A 345 18.35 -1.49 0.47
N ALA A 346 17.13 -0.95 0.56
CA ALA A 346 16.74 0.29 -0.11
C ALA A 346 17.51 1.50 0.40
N TRP A 347 17.66 1.64 1.72
CA TRP A 347 18.48 2.68 2.34
C TRP A 347 19.93 2.58 1.90
N SER A 348 20.45 1.35 1.79
CA SER A 348 21.81 1.08 1.37
C SER A 348 22.06 1.46 -0.09
N ILE A 349 21.14 1.14 -1.01
CA ILE A 349 21.22 1.61 -2.40
C ILE A 349 21.15 3.14 -2.45
N GLY A 350 20.23 3.75 -1.70
CA GLY A 350 20.13 5.20 -1.59
C GLY A 350 21.46 5.83 -1.16
N SER A 351 22.05 5.35 -0.06
CA SER A 351 23.36 5.82 0.44
C SER A 351 24.48 5.63 -0.58
N LEU A 352 24.54 4.46 -1.20
CA LEU A 352 25.53 4.14 -2.24
C LEU A 352 25.43 5.09 -3.45
N THR A 353 24.23 5.39 -3.93
CA THR A 353 24.03 6.33 -5.04
C THR A 353 24.49 7.74 -4.70
N GLY A 354 24.36 8.13 -3.42
CA GLY A 354 24.93 9.37 -2.89
C GLY A 354 26.47 9.39 -2.96
N VAL A 355 27.13 8.31 -2.47
CA VAL A 355 28.59 8.14 -2.55
C VAL A 355 29.09 8.17 -3.99
N MET A 356 28.34 7.59 -4.93
CA MET A 356 28.67 7.54 -6.36
C MET A 356 28.32 8.82 -7.12
N ASN A 357 27.75 9.84 -6.46
CA ASN A 357 27.35 11.12 -7.07
C ASN A 357 26.33 10.99 -8.22
N LEU A 358 25.34 10.09 -8.05
CA LEU A 358 24.25 9.93 -9.04
C LEU A 358 23.55 11.27 -9.33
N LYS A 359 23.32 12.09 -8.29
CA LYS A 359 22.72 13.43 -8.43
C LYS A 359 23.48 14.29 -9.43
N GLY A 360 24.82 14.40 -9.28
CA GLY A 360 25.65 15.18 -10.20
C GLY A 360 25.58 14.68 -11.65
N TYR A 361 25.58 13.36 -11.84
CA TYR A 361 25.44 12.76 -13.16
C TYR A 361 24.09 13.06 -13.81
N LEU A 362 22.97 12.95 -13.05
CA LEU A 362 21.64 13.26 -13.56
C LEU A 362 21.47 14.74 -13.93
N ILE A 363 22.08 15.66 -13.14
CA ILE A 363 22.11 17.10 -13.48
C ILE A 363 22.76 17.29 -14.85
N ASN A 364 23.90 16.68 -15.09
CA ASN A 364 24.64 16.81 -16.34
C ASN A 364 23.84 16.28 -17.52
N ILE A 365 23.16 15.13 -17.39
CA ILE A 365 22.29 14.58 -18.44
C ILE A 365 21.13 15.52 -18.79
N VAL A 366 20.36 15.94 -17.78
CA VAL A 366 19.18 16.78 -18.02
C VAL A 366 19.57 18.13 -18.63
N ALA A 367 20.68 18.72 -18.16
CA ALA A 367 21.21 19.96 -18.71
C ALA A 367 21.70 19.77 -20.15
N HIS A 368 22.39 18.66 -20.45
CA HIS A 368 22.93 18.40 -21.79
C HIS A 368 21.84 18.12 -22.83
N TYR A 369 20.82 17.35 -22.47
CA TYR A 369 19.72 16.97 -23.38
C TYR A 369 18.50 17.88 -23.30
N ASN A 370 18.52 18.91 -22.46
CA ASN A 370 17.43 19.86 -22.27
C ASN A 370 16.06 19.18 -22.01
N ILE A 371 16.07 18.10 -21.19
CA ILE A 371 14.86 17.33 -20.87
C ILE A 371 13.97 18.15 -19.98
N ALA A 372 12.69 18.31 -20.34
CA ALA A 372 11.71 18.97 -19.49
C ALA A 372 11.50 18.13 -18.19
N ALA A 373 12.02 18.63 -17.08
CA ALA A 373 11.94 17.94 -15.77
C ALA A 373 10.49 17.65 -15.34
N GLY A 374 9.53 18.47 -15.79
CA GLY A 374 8.10 18.24 -15.56
C GLY A 374 7.54 16.93 -16.15
N LEU A 375 8.27 16.25 -17.05
CA LEU A 375 7.89 14.92 -17.55
C LEU A 375 8.22 13.80 -16.57
N MET A 376 9.13 14.04 -15.62
CA MET A 376 9.66 13.01 -14.73
C MET A 376 8.60 12.33 -13.85
N PRO A 377 7.59 13.02 -13.27
CA PRO A 377 6.55 12.35 -12.49
C PRO A 377 5.80 11.28 -13.30
N ALA A 378 5.40 11.61 -14.53
CA ALA A 378 4.72 10.66 -15.41
C ALA A 378 5.63 9.51 -15.85
N PHE A 379 6.89 9.80 -16.19
CA PHE A 379 7.87 8.79 -16.58
C PHE A 379 8.12 7.81 -15.44
N LEU A 380 8.37 8.29 -14.22
CA LEU A 380 8.65 7.44 -13.06
C LEU A 380 7.41 6.66 -12.60
N PHE A 381 6.21 7.23 -12.76
CA PHE A 381 4.98 6.47 -12.57
C PHE A 381 4.92 5.26 -13.51
N VAL A 382 5.20 5.45 -14.81
CA VAL A 382 5.17 4.37 -15.81
C VAL A 382 6.25 3.32 -15.52
N VAL A 383 7.48 3.74 -15.22
CA VAL A 383 8.56 2.82 -14.82
C VAL A 383 8.17 2.03 -13.57
N GLY A 384 7.67 2.71 -12.54
CA GLY A 384 7.18 2.06 -11.32
C GLY A 384 6.06 1.06 -11.60
N ALA A 385 5.14 1.40 -12.51
CA ALA A 385 4.06 0.51 -12.93
C ALA A 385 4.58 -0.79 -13.57
N PHE A 386 5.56 -0.70 -14.45
CA PHE A 386 6.17 -1.90 -15.08
C PHE A 386 6.91 -2.77 -14.06
N VAL A 387 7.68 -2.15 -13.16
CA VAL A 387 8.39 -2.89 -12.09
C VAL A 387 7.38 -3.54 -11.16
N GLY A 388 6.35 -2.82 -10.71
CA GLY A 388 5.30 -3.33 -9.82
C GLY A 388 4.51 -4.48 -10.43
N PHE A 389 4.13 -4.34 -11.71
CA PHE A 389 3.44 -5.42 -12.45
C PHE A 389 4.29 -6.70 -12.54
N SER A 390 5.59 -6.56 -12.77
CA SER A 390 6.50 -7.70 -12.93
C SER A 390 6.88 -8.36 -11.61
N THR A 391 6.94 -7.60 -10.51
CA THR A 391 7.32 -8.11 -9.19
C THR A 391 6.12 -8.49 -8.32
N GLY A 392 4.94 -7.93 -8.61
CA GLY A 392 3.76 -8.06 -7.78
C GLY A 392 3.92 -7.42 -6.40
N SER A 393 4.69 -6.31 -6.30
CA SER A 393 4.98 -5.67 -5.01
C SER A 393 5.17 -4.17 -5.12
N SER A 394 4.32 -3.40 -4.45
CA SER A 394 4.48 -1.94 -4.32
C SER A 394 5.73 -1.56 -3.53
N TRP A 395 6.04 -2.31 -2.46
CA TRP A 395 7.16 -2.06 -1.55
C TRP A 395 8.50 -2.04 -2.28
N GLY A 396 8.74 -3.06 -3.12
CA GLY A 396 9.95 -3.18 -3.91
C GLY A 396 10.13 -2.04 -4.90
N VAL A 397 9.03 -1.61 -5.51
CA VAL A 397 9.04 -0.46 -6.44
C VAL A 397 9.50 0.81 -5.73
N TRP A 398 8.91 1.11 -4.57
CA TRP A 398 9.26 2.33 -3.84
C TRP A 398 10.70 2.33 -3.37
N ALA A 399 11.21 1.16 -2.93
CA ALA A 399 12.61 0.98 -2.56
C ALA A 399 13.58 1.33 -3.69
N ILE A 400 13.19 1.02 -4.93
CA ILE A 400 14.02 1.22 -6.12
C ILE A 400 13.83 2.63 -6.70
N ILE A 401 12.59 3.12 -6.77
CA ILE A 401 12.25 4.36 -7.47
C ILE A 401 12.55 5.61 -6.63
N MET A 402 12.29 5.61 -5.31
CA MET A 402 12.48 6.81 -4.48
C MET A 402 13.91 7.31 -4.41
N PRO A 403 14.95 6.46 -4.34
CA PRO A 403 16.34 6.91 -4.43
C PRO A 403 16.71 7.60 -5.75
N ILE A 404 15.92 7.41 -6.80
CA ILE A 404 16.07 8.05 -8.11
C ILE A 404 15.20 9.30 -8.20
N SER A 405 13.93 9.17 -7.85
CA SER A 405 12.92 10.20 -8.04
C SER A 405 13.12 11.45 -7.18
N LEU A 406 13.45 11.27 -5.90
CA LEU A 406 13.57 12.40 -4.98
C LEU A 406 14.79 13.28 -5.26
N PRO A 407 15.98 12.74 -5.57
CA PRO A 407 17.10 13.55 -6.05
C PRO A 407 16.78 14.33 -7.34
N ILE A 408 16.06 13.73 -8.28
CA ILE A 408 15.61 14.40 -9.51
C ILE A 408 14.68 15.57 -9.15
N ALA A 409 13.67 15.34 -8.31
CA ALA A 409 12.75 16.39 -7.89
C ALA A 409 13.48 17.58 -7.25
N HIS A 410 14.35 17.29 -6.28
CA HIS A 410 15.12 18.29 -5.57
C HIS A 410 16.03 19.11 -6.49
N THR A 411 16.70 18.44 -7.44
CA THR A 411 17.67 19.07 -8.32
C THR A 411 17.04 19.97 -9.38
N PHE A 412 15.92 19.53 -9.93
CA PHE A 412 15.28 20.20 -11.07
C PHE A 412 14.06 21.03 -10.67
N GLY A 413 13.79 21.21 -9.37
CA GLY A 413 12.69 22.02 -8.89
C GLY A 413 11.29 21.46 -9.21
N VAL A 414 11.16 20.15 -9.46
CA VAL A 414 9.86 19.50 -9.56
C VAL A 414 9.25 19.43 -8.16
N PRO A 415 7.94 19.75 -7.99
CA PRO A 415 7.31 19.66 -6.68
C PRO A 415 7.52 18.28 -6.02
N MET A 416 8.14 18.27 -4.84
CA MET A 416 8.53 17.05 -4.13
C MET A 416 7.32 16.15 -3.86
N GLU A 417 6.21 16.74 -3.47
CA GLU A 417 4.97 16.06 -3.15
C GLU A 417 4.37 15.36 -4.39
N LEU A 418 4.46 15.98 -5.56
CA LEU A 418 4.01 15.40 -6.82
C LEU A 418 4.88 14.21 -7.22
N MET A 419 6.19 14.32 -7.03
CA MET A 419 7.14 13.25 -7.34
C MET A 419 6.98 12.05 -6.42
N ILE A 420 6.78 12.29 -5.11
CA ILE A 420 6.45 11.23 -4.15
C ILE A 420 5.15 10.55 -4.55
N GLY A 421 4.10 11.34 -4.83
CA GLY A 421 2.81 10.84 -5.27
C GLY A 421 2.90 9.97 -6.53
N ALA A 422 3.70 10.37 -7.51
CA ALA A 422 3.94 9.61 -8.72
C ALA A 422 4.67 8.28 -8.46
N SER A 423 5.69 8.30 -7.61
CA SER A 423 6.46 7.11 -7.22
C SER A 423 5.58 6.10 -6.48
N LEU A 424 4.77 6.57 -5.52
CA LEU A 424 3.82 5.74 -4.78
C LEU A 424 2.76 5.16 -5.71
N SER A 425 2.15 6.02 -6.53
CA SER A 425 1.11 5.63 -7.50
C SER A 425 1.59 4.58 -8.49
N GLY A 426 2.81 4.71 -9.02
CA GLY A 426 3.38 3.76 -9.98
C GLY A 426 3.50 2.36 -9.39
N GLY A 427 4.04 2.26 -8.18
CA GLY A 427 4.15 0.99 -7.45
C GLY A 427 2.80 0.33 -7.21
N VAL A 428 1.84 1.11 -6.67
CA VAL A 428 0.49 0.61 -6.38
C VAL A 428 -0.25 0.19 -7.65
N PHE A 429 -0.15 0.96 -8.74
CA PHE A 429 -0.79 0.61 -10.01
C PHE A 429 -0.24 -0.69 -10.60
N GLY A 430 1.10 -0.84 -10.61
CA GLY A 430 1.74 -2.05 -11.12
C GLY A 430 1.34 -3.28 -10.30
N ASP A 431 1.42 -3.20 -9.00
CA ASP A 431 1.01 -4.22 -8.05
C ASP A 431 -0.46 -4.62 -8.25
N HIS A 432 -1.38 -3.67 -8.21
CA HIS A 432 -2.82 -3.85 -8.33
C HIS A 432 -3.29 -4.39 -9.71
N CYS A 433 -2.46 -4.30 -10.74
CA CYS A 433 -2.70 -4.91 -12.05
C CYS A 433 -2.06 -6.30 -12.20
N SER A 434 -1.16 -6.67 -11.30
CA SER A 434 -0.33 -7.86 -11.46
C SER A 434 -1.06 -9.14 -11.03
N PRO A 435 -1.06 -10.19 -11.89
CA PRO A 435 -1.61 -11.48 -11.51
C PRO A 435 -0.75 -12.25 -10.49
N ILE A 436 0.44 -11.76 -10.18
CA ILE A 436 1.34 -12.35 -9.17
C ILE A 436 1.43 -11.50 -7.90
N SER A 437 0.60 -10.45 -7.78
CA SER A 437 0.51 -9.61 -6.60
C SER A 437 0.00 -10.40 -5.41
N ASP A 438 0.68 -10.27 -4.28
CA ASP A 438 0.26 -10.85 -3.02
C ASP A 438 -1.08 -10.28 -2.53
N THR A 439 -1.31 -8.96 -2.67
CA THR A 439 -2.58 -8.32 -2.28
C THR A 439 -3.74 -8.78 -3.15
N THR A 440 -3.54 -8.91 -4.46
CA THR A 440 -4.57 -9.39 -5.39
C THR A 440 -4.90 -10.88 -5.17
N ILE A 441 -3.87 -11.71 -4.84
CA ILE A 441 -4.06 -13.11 -4.43
C ILE A 441 -4.85 -13.18 -3.12
N LEU A 442 -4.51 -12.36 -2.12
CA LEU A 442 -5.22 -12.30 -0.84
C LEU A 442 -6.68 -11.85 -1.02
N ALA A 443 -6.94 -10.86 -1.87
CA ALA A 443 -8.29 -10.39 -2.17
C ALA A 443 -9.14 -11.48 -2.84
N SER A 444 -8.57 -12.20 -3.81
CA SER A 444 -9.22 -13.34 -4.47
C SER A 444 -9.56 -14.45 -3.48
N THR A 445 -8.60 -14.77 -2.62
CA THR A 445 -8.71 -15.81 -1.59
C THR A 445 -9.80 -15.46 -0.56
N ALA A 446 -9.78 -14.23 -0.04
CA ALA A 446 -10.73 -13.77 0.96
C ALA A 446 -12.16 -13.69 0.43
N ALA A 447 -12.34 -13.21 -0.80
CA ALA A 447 -13.63 -13.18 -1.47
C ALA A 447 -14.10 -14.57 -1.97
N GLY A 448 -13.20 -15.57 -2.01
CA GLY A 448 -13.45 -16.88 -2.59
C GLY A 448 -13.76 -16.79 -4.08
N SER A 449 -13.08 -15.91 -4.80
CA SER A 449 -13.19 -15.75 -6.25
C SER A 449 -12.11 -16.54 -6.99
N ASP A 450 -12.33 -16.82 -8.26
CA ASP A 450 -11.24 -17.21 -9.15
C ASP A 450 -10.27 -16.05 -9.31
N HIS A 451 -8.96 -16.33 -9.17
CA HIS A 451 -7.92 -15.29 -9.19
C HIS A 451 -7.78 -14.66 -10.58
N VAL A 452 -7.81 -15.48 -11.63
CA VAL A 452 -7.67 -14.99 -13.01
C VAL A 452 -8.87 -14.13 -13.40
N GLU A 453 -10.08 -14.56 -13.03
CA GLU A 453 -11.31 -13.76 -13.26
C GLU A 453 -11.31 -12.48 -12.42
N HIS A 454 -10.77 -12.49 -11.18
CA HIS A 454 -10.59 -11.27 -10.41
C HIS A 454 -9.68 -10.27 -11.15
N VAL A 455 -8.47 -10.67 -11.52
CA VAL A 455 -7.55 -9.80 -12.28
C VAL A 455 -8.20 -9.28 -13.56
N LYS A 456 -8.86 -10.14 -14.32
CA LYS A 456 -9.52 -9.81 -15.59
C LYS A 456 -10.69 -8.83 -15.44
N THR A 457 -11.45 -8.95 -14.34
CA THR A 457 -12.57 -8.04 -14.04
C THR A 457 -12.11 -6.71 -13.47
N GLN A 458 -10.99 -6.67 -12.73
CA GLN A 458 -10.40 -5.48 -12.13
C GLN A 458 -9.62 -4.64 -13.14
N LEU A 459 -8.88 -5.29 -14.06
CA LEU A 459 -7.95 -4.64 -14.97
C LEU A 459 -8.54 -3.45 -15.75
N PRO A 460 -9.79 -3.48 -16.30
CA PRO A 460 -10.36 -2.32 -16.97
C PRO A 460 -10.48 -1.07 -16.09
N TYR A 461 -10.80 -1.24 -14.80
CA TYR A 461 -10.85 -0.13 -13.84
C TYR A 461 -9.45 0.41 -13.55
N SER A 462 -8.51 -0.50 -13.25
CA SER A 462 -7.12 -0.15 -12.95
C SER A 462 -6.45 0.57 -14.11
N LEU A 463 -6.65 0.10 -15.35
CA LEU A 463 -6.15 0.77 -16.56
C LEU A 463 -6.79 2.16 -16.78
N THR A 464 -8.08 2.30 -16.50
CA THR A 464 -8.77 3.60 -16.59
C THR A 464 -8.17 4.60 -15.61
N VAL A 465 -7.99 4.20 -14.35
CA VAL A 465 -7.38 5.05 -13.32
C VAL A 465 -5.90 5.32 -13.64
N GLY A 466 -5.15 4.29 -14.03
CA GLY A 466 -3.72 4.40 -14.35
C GLY A 466 -3.45 5.34 -15.53
N THR A 467 -4.19 5.18 -16.63
CA THR A 467 -4.05 6.05 -17.81
C THR A 467 -4.40 7.50 -17.48
N SER A 468 -5.47 7.72 -16.72
CA SER A 468 -5.85 9.05 -16.27
C SER A 468 -4.79 9.65 -15.33
N SER A 469 -4.16 8.83 -14.50
CA SER A 469 -3.06 9.26 -13.61
C SER A 469 -1.82 9.68 -14.41
N VAL A 470 -1.45 8.95 -15.49
CA VAL A 470 -0.35 9.35 -16.37
C VAL A 470 -0.60 10.76 -16.93
N ILE A 471 -1.81 11.00 -17.47
CA ILE A 471 -2.18 12.31 -18.00
C ILE A 471 -2.16 13.37 -16.89
N GLY A 472 -2.67 13.04 -15.71
CA GLY A 472 -2.60 13.89 -14.54
C GLY A 472 -1.18 14.27 -14.13
N PHE A 473 -0.24 13.31 -14.14
CA PHE A 473 1.17 13.56 -13.84
C PHE A 473 1.86 14.37 -14.93
N LEU A 474 1.52 14.18 -16.21
CA LEU A 474 2.02 15.00 -17.30
C LEU A 474 1.59 16.46 -17.13
N VAL A 475 0.30 16.70 -16.92
CA VAL A 475 -0.24 18.04 -16.69
C VAL A 475 0.28 18.63 -15.38
N GLY A 476 0.36 17.79 -14.33
CA GLY A 476 0.83 18.20 -13.01
C GLY A 476 2.28 18.65 -12.98
N GLY A 477 3.13 17.96 -13.71
CA GLY A 477 4.55 18.28 -13.79
C GLY A 477 4.89 19.40 -14.77
N LEU A 478 4.15 19.52 -15.90
CA LEU A 478 4.42 20.51 -16.92
C LEU A 478 3.73 21.86 -16.68
N ILE A 479 2.59 21.87 -15.98
CA ILE A 479 1.76 23.08 -15.82
C ILE A 479 1.55 23.37 -14.33
N SER A 480 0.81 22.50 -13.63
CA SER A 480 0.49 22.68 -12.20
C SER A 480 -0.02 21.38 -11.59
N PRO A 481 0.47 20.99 -10.39
CA PRO A 481 0.01 19.80 -9.68
C PRO A 481 -1.51 19.77 -9.45
N ILE A 482 -2.10 20.91 -9.12
CA ILE A 482 -3.56 21.04 -8.90
C ILE A 482 -4.33 20.81 -10.20
N LEU A 483 -3.85 21.38 -11.31
CA LEU A 483 -4.49 21.17 -12.61
C LEU A 483 -4.39 19.70 -13.04
N GLY A 484 -3.26 19.06 -12.79
CA GLY A 484 -3.08 17.61 -13.02
C GLY A 484 -4.11 16.77 -12.27
N LEU A 485 -4.34 17.08 -10.99
CA LEU A 485 -5.35 16.44 -10.16
C LEU A 485 -6.76 16.61 -10.73
N ILE A 486 -7.13 17.83 -11.12
CA ILE A 486 -8.47 18.12 -11.69
C ILE A 486 -8.66 17.37 -13.02
N VAL A 487 -7.67 17.41 -13.90
CA VAL A 487 -7.72 16.71 -15.21
C VAL A 487 -7.88 15.21 -15.03
N ALA A 488 -7.08 14.60 -14.14
CA ALA A 488 -7.20 13.17 -13.84
C ALA A 488 -8.60 12.82 -13.31
N ALA A 489 -9.15 13.61 -12.38
CA ALA A 489 -10.48 13.39 -11.82
C ALA A 489 -11.57 13.42 -12.90
N ILE A 490 -11.55 14.43 -13.78
CA ILE A 490 -12.52 14.57 -14.88
C ILE A 490 -12.43 13.38 -15.84
N LEU A 491 -11.22 12.98 -16.21
CA LEU A 491 -11.00 11.86 -17.14
C LEU A 491 -11.55 10.55 -16.57
N ILE A 492 -11.29 10.25 -15.30
CA ILE A 492 -11.75 9.03 -14.65
C ILE A 492 -13.27 8.97 -14.59
N VAL A 493 -13.92 10.05 -14.10
CA VAL A 493 -15.38 10.08 -13.99
C VAL A 493 -16.01 9.92 -15.39
N THR A 494 -15.53 10.67 -16.37
CA THR A 494 -16.05 10.60 -17.75
C THR A 494 -15.87 9.20 -18.34
N ALA A 495 -14.70 8.60 -18.17
CA ALA A 495 -14.39 7.27 -18.70
C ALA A 495 -15.28 6.18 -18.05
N LEU A 496 -15.49 6.22 -16.72
CA LEU A 496 -16.35 5.26 -16.02
C LEU A 496 -17.79 5.29 -16.55
N PHE A 497 -18.37 6.49 -16.68
CA PHE A 497 -19.74 6.61 -17.23
C PHE A 497 -19.81 6.16 -18.68
N MET A 498 -18.81 6.50 -19.51
CA MET A 498 -18.76 6.10 -20.91
C MET A 498 -18.64 4.57 -21.05
N PHE A 499 -17.70 3.95 -20.34
CA PHE A 499 -17.46 2.50 -20.43
C PHE A 499 -18.62 1.69 -19.85
N SER A 500 -19.28 2.17 -18.80
CA SER A 500 -20.47 1.53 -18.25
C SER A 500 -21.64 1.54 -19.26
N LYS A 501 -21.90 2.64 -19.93
CA LYS A 501 -22.89 2.71 -21.01
C LYS A 501 -22.56 1.78 -22.18
N ILE A 502 -21.28 1.68 -22.55
CA ILE A 502 -20.83 0.73 -23.59
C ILE A 502 -21.06 -0.71 -23.14
N ALA A 503 -20.78 -1.03 -21.89
CA ALA A 503 -21.00 -2.37 -21.34
C ALA A 503 -22.49 -2.73 -21.32
N GLU A 504 -23.36 -1.81 -20.91
CA GLU A 504 -24.82 -1.97 -20.95
C GLU A 504 -25.33 -2.19 -22.39
N LYS A 505 -24.86 -1.39 -23.35
CA LYS A 505 -25.25 -1.53 -24.75
C LYS A 505 -24.84 -2.87 -25.36
N ARG A 506 -23.66 -3.41 -24.98
CA ARG A 506 -23.13 -4.67 -25.52
C ARG A 506 -23.76 -5.91 -24.89
N ASN A 507 -24.07 -5.87 -23.60
CA ASN A 507 -24.51 -7.04 -22.85
C ASN A 507 -26.01 -7.02 -22.50
N GLY A 508 -26.74 -6.00 -22.92
CA GLY A 508 -28.13 -5.75 -22.53
C GLY A 508 -28.27 -5.24 -21.11
N LYS A 509 -29.38 -4.56 -20.84
CA LYS A 509 -29.70 -4.01 -19.53
C LYS A 509 -29.87 -5.10 -18.47
N ILE A 510 -29.45 -4.89 -17.25
CA ILE A 510 -29.69 -5.81 -16.14
C ILE A 510 -31.18 -5.79 -15.80
N LEU A 511 -31.82 -6.95 -15.96
CA LEU A 511 -33.23 -7.16 -15.63
C LEU A 511 -33.34 -7.66 -14.18
N GLY A 512 -33.71 -6.80 -13.29
CA GLY A 512 -33.84 -7.10 -11.86
C GLY A 512 -33.52 -5.86 -11.05
N GLY A 513 -34.51 -5.33 -10.33
CA GLY A 513 -34.40 -4.05 -9.66
C GLY A 513 -33.15 -3.98 -8.79
N ILE A 514 -32.33 -2.99 -9.09
CA ILE A 514 -31.23 -2.55 -8.22
C ILE A 514 -31.89 -1.86 -7.02
N GLN A 515 -32.24 -2.64 -5.99
CA GLN A 515 -32.72 -2.12 -4.71
C GLN A 515 -31.72 -2.42 -3.61
#